data_721fcee4d042a39c0bc5c252c1e36891
#
_entry.id   721fcee4d042a39c0bc5c252c1e36891
#
_cell.length_a   1.000
_cell.length_b   1.000
_cell.length_c   1.000
_cell.angle_alpha   90.00
_cell.angle_beta   90.00
_cell.angle_gamma   90.00
#
_symmetry.space_group_name_H-M   'P 1'
#
loop_
_entity.id
_entity.type
_entity.pdbx_description
1 polymer ?
#
loop_
_entity_poly.entity_id
_entity_poly.type
_entity_poly.pdbx_seq_one_letter_code
_entity_poly.pdbx_strand_id
1 'polypeptide(L)'
;TIKSGQNSEYSIISIIGHWSDNVGSFGKTECYGKLESEEKKVILFETLCKRESKDGYFIMKGIRTKSDIEAGIGYSNIIGGDGVFGNLIGAKCTYAASYFKDSVQILTKCDTDKNKLIVK
;
A
#
# COMPACT_ATOMS: atom_id res chain seq x y z
N THR A 1 -5.40 15.53 -11.54
CA THR A 1 -3.99 15.67 -11.99
C THR A 1 -3.63 17.14 -12.08
N ILE A 2 -2.52 17.49 -11.48
CA ILE A 2 -2.00 18.86 -11.48
C ILE A 2 -0.64 18.83 -12.17
N LYS A 3 -0.45 19.70 -13.15
CA LYS A 3 0.85 19.85 -13.82
C LYS A 3 1.72 20.85 -13.07
N SER A 4 2.96 20.47 -12.79
CA SER A 4 3.94 21.29 -12.11
C SER A 4 5.18 21.38 -12.98
N GLY A 5 5.27 22.46 -13.75
CA GLY A 5 6.29 22.61 -14.76
C GLY A 5 5.93 21.96 -16.07
N GLN A 6 6.87 21.89 -17.00
CA GLN A 6 6.60 21.51 -18.39
C GLN A 6 6.27 20.02 -18.57
N ASN A 7 6.92 19.13 -17.79
CA ASN A 7 6.79 17.70 -17.96
C ASN A 7 6.47 16.97 -16.65
N SER A 8 6.08 17.70 -15.60
CA SER A 8 5.79 17.13 -14.28
C SER A 8 4.30 17.15 -14.00
N GLU A 9 3.78 16.05 -13.46
CA GLU A 9 2.38 15.92 -13.10
C GLU A 9 2.25 15.32 -11.69
N TYR A 10 1.23 15.80 -10.96
CA TYR A 10 0.82 15.24 -9.67
C TYR A 10 -0.60 14.70 -9.79
N SER A 11 -0.81 13.50 -9.32
CA SER A 11 -2.14 12.87 -9.31
C SER A 11 -2.46 12.37 -7.91
N ILE A 12 -3.74 12.47 -7.54
CA ILE A 12 -4.25 11.87 -6.31
C ILE A 12 -5.14 10.71 -6.74
N ILE A 13 -4.91 9.55 -6.13
CA ILE A 13 -5.68 8.35 -6.44
C ILE A 13 -6.34 7.80 -5.19
N SER A 14 -7.44 7.09 -5.37
CA SER A 14 -8.09 6.34 -4.31
C SER A 14 -8.41 4.95 -4.80
N ILE A 15 -8.28 3.97 -3.91
CA ILE A 15 -8.57 2.58 -4.19
C ILE A 15 -9.46 2.05 -3.07
N ILE A 16 -10.57 1.42 -3.44
CA ILE A 16 -11.46 0.75 -2.50
C ILE A 16 -11.58 -0.69 -2.97
N GLY A 17 -11.42 -1.63 -2.05
CA GLY A 17 -11.46 -3.03 -2.39
C GLY A 17 -11.55 -3.93 -1.17
N HIS A 18 -11.17 -5.17 -1.36
CA HIS A 18 -11.17 -6.19 -0.31
C HIS A 18 -9.75 -6.67 -0.08
N TRP A 19 -9.51 -7.17 1.13
CA TRP A 19 -8.24 -7.75 1.50
C TRP A 19 -8.45 -9.04 2.31
N SER A 20 -7.43 -9.87 2.31
CA SER A 20 -7.36 -11.04 3.18
C SER A 20 -5.90 -11.27 3.60
N ASP A 21 -5.71 -12.01 4.69
CA ASP A 21 -4.36 -12.35 5.13
C ASP A 21 -4.21 -13.85 5.36
N ASN A 22 -3.03 -14.26 5.75
CA ASN A 22 -2.70 -15.68 5.98
C ASN A 22 -3.07 -16.18 7.38
N VAL A 23 -3.67 -15.35 8.21
CA VAL A 23 -4.10 -15.74 9.56
C VAL A 23 -5.63 -15.76 9.70
N GLY A 24 -6.33 -15.65 8.58
CA GLY A 24 -7.79 -15.80 8.53
C GLY A 24 -8.59 -14.52 8.61
N SER A 25 -7.95 -13.36 8.58
CA SER A 25 -8.65 -12.07 8.56
C SER A 25 -8.97 -11.64 7.13
N PHE A 26 -10.08 -10.95 6.97
CA PHE A 26 -10.46 -10.35 5.70
C PHE A 26 -11.37 -9.16 5.94
N GLY A 27 -11.49 -8.30 4.96
CA GLY A 27 -12.35 -7.15 5.08
C GLY A 27 -12.20 -6.16 3.94
N LYS A 28 -12.39 -4.89 4.26
CA LYS A 28 -12.40 -3.79 3.32
C LYS A 28 -11.08 -3.04 3.34
N THR A 29 -10.59 -2.69 2.17
CA THR A 29 -9.41 -1.84 1.99
C THR A 29 -9.82 -0.49 1.43
N GLU A 30 -9.26 0.56 1.99
CA GLU A 30 -9.42 1.92 1.52
C GLU A 30 -8.03 2.57 1.48
N CYS A 31 -7.58 2.93 0.30
CA CYS A 31 -6.26 3.52 0.09
C CYS A 31 -6.35 4.86 -0.61
N TYR A 32 -5.52 5.78 -0.17
CA TYR A 32 -5.31 7.07 -0.81
C TYR A 32 -3.85 7.21 -1.17
N GLY A 33 -3.59 7.71 -2.36
CA GLY A 33 -2.23 7.84 -2.84
C GLY A 33 -1.97 9.15 -3.54
N LYS A 34 -0.72 9.57 -3.49
CA LYS A 34 -0.19 10.71 -4.22
C LYS A 34 0.88 10.20 -5.17
N LEU A 35 0.70 10.50 -6.45
CA LEU A 35 1.58 10.03 -7.50
C LEU A 35 2.20 11.23 -8.20
N GLU A 36 3.53 11.24 -8.28
CA GLU A 36 4.28 12.24 -8.99
C GLU A 36 4.96 11.59 -10.20
N SER A 37 4.75 12.17 -11.38
CA SER A 37 5.38 11.65 -12.59
C SER A 37 6.11 12.77 -13.32
N GLU A 38 7.14 12.38 -14.05
CA GLU A 38 7.97 13.25 -14.86
C GLU A 38 8.18 12.58 -16.21
N GLU A 39 7.91 13.31 -17.29
CA GLU A 39 7.98 12.77 -18.65
C GLU A 39 7.21 11.45 -18.83
N LYS A 40 6.00 11.41 -18.24
CA LYS A 40 5.09 10.24 -18.24
C LYS A 40 5.62 9.01 -17.48
N LYS A 41 6.70 9.17 -16.70
CA LYS A 41 7.22 8.11 -15.83
C LYS A 41 6.95 8.48 -14.39
N VAL A 42 6.45 7.53 -13.62
CA VAL A 42 6.22 7.70 -12.19
C VAL A 42 7.57 7.76 -11.48
N ILE A 43 7.79 8.81 -10.70
CA ILE A 43 9.02 9.00 -9.93
C ILE A 43 8.80 8.90 -8.43
N LEU A 44 7.58 9.09 -7.96
CA LEU A 44 7.23 8.99 -6.54
C LEU A 44 5.78 8.54 -6.40
N PHE A 45 5.56 7.62 -5.50
CA PHE A 45 4.22 7.13 -5.16
C PHE A 45 4.14 6.95 -3.65
N GLU A 46 3.30 7.75 -3.00
CA GLU A 46 3.05 7.66 -1.55
C GLU A 46 1.63 7.17 -1.33
N THR A 47 1.45 6.22 -0.43
CA THR A 47 0.14 5.64 -0.14
C THR A 47 -0.15 5.60 1.35
N LEU A 48 -1.42 5.74 1.67
CA LEU A 48 -1.95 5.50 3.01
C LEU A 48 -3.16 4.59 2.86
N CYS A 49 -3.08 3.41 3.46
CA CYS A 49 -4.12 2.40 3.36
C CYS A 49 -4.67 2.06 4.73
N LYS A 50 -5.99 1.99 4.84
CA LYS A 50 -6.69 1.44 6.00
C LYS A 50 -7.29 0.12 5.60
N ARG A 51 -6.95 -0.93 6.34
CA ARG A 51 -7.53 -2.26 6.17
C ARG A 51 -8.36 -2.60 7.39
N GLU A 52 -9.62 -2.84 7.18
CA GLU A 52 -10.63 -2.99 8.21
C GLU A 52 -11.27 -4.37 8.13
N SER A 53 -11.42 -5.02 9.29
CA SER A 53 -12.13 -6.28 9.42
C SER A 53 -13.11 -6.18 10.59
N LYS A 54 -13.86 -7.24 10.82
CA LYS A 54 -14.77 -7.31 11.99
C LYS A 54 -14.02 -7.26 13.33
N ASP A 55 -12.72 -7.56 13.35
CA ASP A 55 -11.92 -7.68 14.57
C ASP A 55 -11.04 -6.46 14.84
N GLY A 56 -11.09 -5.47 13.98
CA GLY A 56 -10.31 -4.24 14.12
C GLY A 56 -9.80 -3.73 12.78
N TYR A 57 -8.83 -2.82 12.82
CA TYR A 57 -8.23 -2.27 11.63
C TYR A 57 -6.74 -2.05 11.81
N PHE A 58 -6.01 -1.87 10.69
CA PHE A 58 -4.64 -1.37 10.72
C PHE A 58 -4.40 -0.41 9.56
N ILE A 59 -3.45 0.48 9.74
CA ILE A 59 -3.10 1.53 8.80
C ILE A 59 -1.67 1.34 8.35
N MET A 60 -1.47 1.35 7.03
CA MET A 60 -0.17 1.18 6.40
C MET A 60 0.19 2.44 5.62
N LYS A 61 1.44 2.87 5.74
CA LYS A 61 1.98 3.98 4.97
C LYS A 61 3.12 3.47 4.10
N GLY A 62 3.05 3.73 2.81
CA GLY A 62 4.05 3.28 1.86
C GLY A 62 4.61 4.41 1.02
N ILE A 63 5.87 4.24 0.59
CA ILE A 63 6.54 5.15 -0.33
C ILE A 63 7.27 4.31 -1.36
N ARG A 64 7.07 4.63 -2.65
CA ARG A 64 7.82 4.05 -3.76
C ARG A 64 8.53 5.17 -4.50
N THR A 65 9.86 5.07 -4.57
CA THR A 65 10.68 5.97 -5.39
C THR A 65 10.75 5.43 -6.82
N LYS A 66 11.37 6.19 -7.72
CA LYS A 66 11.57 5.75 -9.11
C LYS A 66 12.28 4.39 -9.18
N SER A 67 13.32 4.20 -8.36
CA SER A 67 14.07 2.94 -8.33
C SER A 67 13.21 1.77 -7.87
N ASP A 68 12.38 1.97 -6.86
CA ASP A 68 11.47 0.95 -6.35
C ASP A 68 10.42 0.56 -7.39
N ILE A 69 9.88 1.55 -8.10
CA ILE A 69 8.89 1.34 -9.14
C ILE A 69 9.49 0.54 -10.30
N GLU A 70 10.70 0.87 -10.71
CA GLU A 70 11.42 0.14 -11.76
C GLU A 70 11.72 -1.30 -11.35
N ALA A 71 11.99 -1.53 -10.06
CA ALA A 71 12.24 -2.86 -9.52
C ALA A 71 10.95 -3.67 -9.29
N GLY A 72 9.77 -3.05 -9.43
CA GLY A 72 8.48 -3.71 -9.22
C GLY A 72 8.14 -3.97 -7.76
N ILE A 73 8.77 -3.27 -6.84
CA ILE A 73 8.58 -3.45 -5.41
C ILE A 73 8.13 -2.16 -4.73
N GLY A 74 7.62 -2.30 -3.52
CA GLY A 74 7.31 -1.19 -2.64
C GLY A 74 7.55 -1.56 -1.19
N TYR A 75 7.73 -0.53 -0.36
CA TYR A 75 7.94 -0.69 1.07
C TYR A 75 6.86 0.08 1.83
N SER A 76 6.38 -0.50 2.91
CA SER A 76 5.39 0.14 3.77
C SER A 76 5.63 -0.22 5.22
N ASN A 77 5.05 0.59 6.11
CA ASN A 77 5.09 0.35 7.55
C ASN A 77 3.66 0.39 8.08
N ILE A 78 3.39 -0.43 9.08
CA ILE A 78 2.14 -0.35 9.81
C ILE A 78 2.31 0.74 10.87
N ILE A 79 1.54 1.83 10.73
CA ILE A 79 1.68 3.02 11.57
C ILE A 79 0.55 3.18 12.58
N GLY A 80 -0.51 2.40 12.45
CA GLY A 80 -1.66 2.46 13.35
C GLY A 80 -2.44 1.18 13.30
N GLY A 81 -3.29 0.97 14.31
CA GLY A 81 -4.16 -0.18 14.37
C GLY A 81 -4.83 -0.31 15.70
N ASP A 82 -5.89 -1.09 15.74
CA ASP A 82 -6.58 -1.44 16.99
C ASP A 82 -7.10 -2.88 16.94
N GLY A 83 -7.77 -3.29 18.03
CA GLY A 83 -8.26 -4.66 18.15
C GLY A 83 -7.12 -5.65 18.07
N VAL A 84 -7.29 -6.71 17.30
CA VAL A 84 -6.29 -7.76 17.15
C VAL A 84 -5.03 -7.29 16.39
N PHE A 85 -5.09 -6.13 15.76
CA PHE A 85 -4.00 -5.60 14.94
C PHE A 85 -3.13 -4.58 15.66
N GLY A 86 -3.45 -4.22 16.92
CA GLY A 86 -2.70 -3.22 17.67
C GLY A 86 -1.23 -3.60 17.87
N ASN A 87 -0.93 -4.89 17.95
CA ASN A 87 0.44 -5.39 18.12
C ASN A 87 1.27 -5.38 16.83
N LEU A 88 0.67 -5.01 15.69
CA LEU A 88 1.37 -4.92 14.41
C LEU A 88 2.02 -3.57 14.17
N ILE A 89 1.73 -2.57 15.01
CA ILE A 89 2.26 -1.22 14.83
C ILE A 89 3.80 -1.27 14.85
N GLY A 90 4.41 -0.65 13.84
CA GLY A 90 5.86 -0.65 13.67
C GLY A 90 6.39 -1.73 12.73
N ALA A 91 5.56 -2.69 12.34
CA ALA A 91 5.98 -3.72 11.40
C ALA A 91 6.36 -3.14 10.05
N LYS A 92 7.44 -3.67 9.46
CA LYS A 92 7.91 -3.28 8.14
C LYS A 92 7.44 -4.29 7.12
N CYS A 93 6.97 -3.78 5.99
CA CYS A 93 6.39 -4.60 4.94
C CYS A 93 7.03 -4.31 3.59
N THR A 94 7.06 -5.34 2.74
CA THR A 94 7.37 -5.20 1.32
C THR A 94 6.16 -5.63 0.53
N TYR A 95 5.92 -5.01 -0.61
CA TYR A 95 4.80 -5.39 -1.44
C TYR A 95 5.15 -5.39 -2.92
N ALA A 96 4.39 -6.18 -3.69
CA ALA A 96 4.43 -6.22 -5.14
C ALA A 96 3.01 -6.03 -5.67
N ALA A 97 2.88 -5.28 -6.75
CA ALA A 97 1.62 -5.05 -7.41
C ALA A 97 1.62 -5.67 -8.80
N SER A 98 0.55 -6.37 -9.15
CA SER A 98 0.37 -6.99 -10.45
C SER A 98 -0.89 -6.39 -11.09
N TYR A 99 -0.79 -6.05 -12.36
CA TYR A 99 -1.86 -5.38 -13.09
C TYR A 99 -2.36 -6.26 -14.22
N PHE A 100 -3.67 -6.32 -14.38
CA PHE A 100 -4.31 -6.96 -15.51
C PHE A 100 -5.54 -6.14 -15.89
N LYS A 101 -5.49 -5.48 -17.06
CA LYS A 101 -6.52 -4.56 -17.54
C LYS A 101 -6.75 -3.44 -16.49
N ASP A 102 -7.96 -3.33 -15.96
CA ASP A 102 -8.32 -2.34 -14.93
C ASP A 102 -8.27 -2.91 -13.51
N SER A 103 -7.71 -4.11 -13.35
CA SER A 103 -7.58 -4.78 -12.05
C SER A 103 -6.15 -4.71 -11.54
N VAL A 104 -6.01 -4.59 -10.23
CA VAL A 104 -4.72 -4.64 -9.56
C VAL A 104 -4.78 -5.66 -8.42
N GLN A 105 -3.74 -6.46 -8.30
CA GLN A 105 -3.54 -7.37 -7.18
C GLN A 105 -2.29 -6.95 -6.43
N ILE A 106 -2.39 -6.78 -5.12
CA ILE A 106 -1.27 -6.38 -4.27
C ILE A 106 -1.01 -7.49 -3.28
N LEU A 107 0.23 -7.96 -3.25
CA LEU A 107 0.70 -8.93 -2.26
C LEU A 107 1.69 -8.25 -1.34
N THR A 108 1.38 -8.21 -0.06
CA THR A 108 2.19 -7.55 0.96
C THR A 108 2.67 -8.58 1.97
N LYS A 109 3.95 -8.54 2.31
CA LYS A 109 4.56 -9.37 3.35
C LYS A 109 5.12 -8.48 4.44
N CYS A 110 4.69 -8.70 5.67
CA CYS A 110 5.12 -7.92 6.83
C CYS A 110 5.87 -8.81 7.81
N ASP A 111 6.96 -8.28 8.36
CA ASP A 111 7.70 -8.95 9.42
C ASP A 111 7.06 -8.58 10.76
N THR A 112 6.65 -9.60 11.51
CA THR A 112 6.10 -9.44 12.86
C THR A 112 6.99 -10.21 13.84
N ASP A 113 6.76 -10.02 15.13
CA ASP A 113 7.59 -10.65 16.17
C ASP A 113 7.55 -12.18 16.14
N LYS A 114 6.51 -12.79 15.59
CA LYS A 114 6.32 -14.24 15.62
C LYS A 114 6.37 -14.91 14.25
N ASN A 115 5.78 -14.28 13.24
CA ASN A 115 5.64 -14.86 11.90
C ASN A 115 5.61 -13.76 10.86
N LYS A 116 5.66 -14.15 9.59
CA LYS A 116 5.39 -13.21 8.50
C LYS A 116 3.89 -13.10 8.28
N LEU A 117 3.39 -11.88 8.31
CA LEU A 117 2.03 -11.58 7.92
C LEU A 117 2.00 -11.36 6.41
N ILE A 118 1.14 -12.11 5.72
CA ILE A 118 0.94 -11.99 4.28
C ILE A 118 -0.45 -11.42 4.03
N VAL A 119 -0.51 -10.29 3.37
CA VAL A 119 -1.76 -9.59 3.06
C VAL A 119 -1.97 -9.56 1.55
N LYS A 120 -3.14 -9.95 1.13
CA LYS A 120 -3.51 -9.97 -0.29
C LYS A 120 -4.60 -8.95 -0.62
#